data_f8ba80f9a12be8c913a1d2472eb5df69
#
_entry.id   f8ba80f9a12be8c913a1d2472eb5df69
#
_cell.length_a   1.000
_cell.length_b   1.000
_cell.length_c   1.000
_cell.angle_alpha   90.00
_cell.angle_beta   90.00
_cell.angle_gamma   90.00
#
_symmetry.space_group_name_H-M   'P 1'
#
loop_
_entity.id
_entity.type
_entity.pdbx_description
1 polymer ?
#
loop_
_entity_poly.entity_id
_entity_poly.type
_entity_poly.pdbx_seq_one_letter_code
_entity_poly.pdbx_strand_id
1 'polypeptide(L)'
;MDIVLPYGKEKTITLALPDENIFFIADRGHAPPLENPREEIKKALGKPVGLDPLRKLVKARDRVVIVGDDNTRPTPQSLIVPVLLDELNAAGVPDGNIKVVIALGTHRKMSEKEIKEKYGEEVFKRVAIINHDCKHPENLVDIGMAEIGIPVRVNKEVYNADFVIGVGNIVPHPLAGWGGGGKIIFPGVCDEKTVAMTHFVASKVRPLSKLMGRLDNEIRRIIDRVAAKAGLKLIVNTVLNQEDKISHFAVGHPITAFKEGV
;
A
#
# COMPACT_ATOMS: atom_id res chain seq x y z
N MET A 1 3.75 28.53 24.06
CA MET A 1 3.80 27.05 24.06
C MET A 1 4.93 26.54 23.19
N ASP A 2 5.67 25.53 23.65
CA ASP A 2 6.70 24.87 22.85
C ASP A 2 6.14 23.64 22.21
N ILE A 3 6.26 23.54 20.85
CA ILE A 3 5.80 22.40 20.06
C ILE A 3 7.04 21.67 19.56
N VAL A 4 7.17 20.38 19.91
CA VAL A 4 8.26 19.53 19.46
C VAL A 4 7.84 18.79 18.21
N LEU A 5 8.56 19.02 17.11
CA LEU A 5 8.32 18.39 15.83
C LEU A 5 9.44 17.38 15.52
N PRO A 6 9.12 16.18 14.99
CA PRO A 6 10.14 15.24 14.53
C PRO A 6 10.88 15.82 13.31
N TYR A 7 12.20 15.65 13.28
CA TYR A 7 13.05 16.10 12.19
C TYR A 7 14.05 15.00 11.80
N GLY A 8 13.75 14.31 10.69
CA GLY A 8 14.50 13.13 10.30
C GLY A 8 14.21 11.92 11.22
N LYS A 9 15.17 11.00 11.34
CA LYS A 9 14.95 9.74 12.09
C LYS A 9 15.13 9.87 13.60
N GLU A 10 16.03 10.76 14.06
CA GLU A 10 16.46 10.79 15.47
C GLU A 10 16.50 12.21 16.07
N LYS A 11 16.13 13.22 15.30
CA LYS A 11 16.18 14.62 15.74
C LYS A 11 14.80 15.19 15.93
N THR A 12 14.71 16.21 16.76
CA THR A 12 13.52 17.03 16.94
C THR A 12 13.86 18.50 16.75
N ILE A 13 12.88 19.30 16.35
CA ILE A 13 12.94 20.75 16.36
C ILE A 13 11.86 21.24 17.31
N THR A 14 12.25 22.12 18.23
CA THR A 14 11.28 22.81 19.09
C THR A 14 10.91 24.15 18.46
N LEU A 15 9.62 24.35 18.27
CA LEU A 15 9.05 25.59 17.76
C LEU A 15 8.29 26.29 18.89
N ALA A 16 8.79 27.45 19.33
CA ALA A 16 8.10 28.31 20.31
C ALA A 16 7.06 29.16 19.59
N LEU A 17 5.78 28.98 19.91
CA LEU A 17 4.67 29.77 19.35
C LEU A 17 3.97 30.53 20.50
N PRO A 18 3.55 31.80 20.26
CA PRO A 18 2.65 32.51 21.18
C PRO A 18 1.32 31.73 21.29
N ASP A 19 0.79 31.58 22.51
CA ASP A 19 -0.41 30.78 22.76
C ASP A 19 -1.63 31.34 22.02
N GLU A 20 -1.71 32.65 21.83
CA GLU A 20 -2.76 33.32 21.05
C GLU A 20 -2.77 32.98 19.55
N ASN A 21 -1.67 32.44 19.03
CA ASN A 21 -1.56 32.01 17.64
C ASN A 21 -1.91 30.52 17.44
N ILE A 22 -2.24 29.80 18.53
CA ILE A 22 -2.58 28.38 18.50
C ILE A 22 -4.11 28.24 18.57
N PHE A 23 -4.73 27.88 17.46
CA PHE A 23 -6.17 27.65 17.42
C PHE A 23 -6.55 26.29 18.06
N PHE A 24 -5.85 25.21 17.69
CA PHE A 24 -5.95 23.90 18.32
C PHE A 24 -4.75 23.03 17.95
N ILE A 25 -4.49 22.01 18.74
CA ILE A 25 -3.52 20.96 18.43
C ILE A 25 -4.31 19.68 18.19
N ALA A 26 -4.23 19.16 16.95
CA ALA A 26 -4.84 17.89 16.64
C ALA A 26 -3.99 16.74 17.17
N ASP A 27 -4.54 15.94 18.03
CA ASP A 27 -3.93 14.70 18.49
C ASP A 27 -4.64 13.50 17.83
N ARG A 28 -3.86 12.47 17.44
CA ARG A 28 -4.40 11.25 16.79
C ARG A 28 -5.15 10.34 17.77
N GLY A 29 -5.11 10.63 19.08
CA GLY A 29 -5.56 9.69 20.10
C GLY A 29 -4.58 8.50 20.25
N HIS A 30 -4.57 7.90 21.44
CA HIS A 30 -3.67 6.80 21.75
C HIS A 30 -4.28 5.46 21.31
N ALA A 31 -3.69 4.80 20.29
CA ALA A 31 -3.98 3.43 19.92
C ALA A 31 -2.82 2.53 20.37
N PRO A 32 -3.04 1.53 21.23
CA PRO A 32 -1.97 0.64 21.69
C PRO A 32 -1.39 -0.15 20.50
N PRO A 33 -0.08 -0.40 20.47
CA PRO A 33 0.52 -1.27 19.47
C PRO A 33 0.12 -2.71 19.69
N LEU A 34 0.09 -3.51 18.61
CA LEU A 34 -0.06 -4.95 18.70
C LEU A 34 1.18 -5.57 19.39
N GLU A 35 0.95 -6.46 20.34
CA GLU A 35 2.05 -7.14 21.06
C GLU A 35 2.82 -8.10 20.14
N ASN A 36 2.10 -8.88 19.33
CA ASN A 36 2.67 -9.92 18.46
C ASN A 36 2.20 -9.76 17.00
N PRO A 37 2.65 -8.73 16.26
CA PRO A 37 2.12 -8.43 14.94
C PRO A 37 2.31 -9.57 13.91
N ARG A 38 3.37 -10.41 14.02
CA ARG A 38 3.55 -11.57 13.14
C ARG A 38 2.45 -12.63 13.33
N GLU A 39 2.06 -12.91 14.56
CA GLU A 39 0.95 -13.84 14.83
C GLU A 39 -0.41 -13.25 14.42
N GLU A 40 -0.60 -11.96 14.61
CA GLU A 40 -1.84 -11.30 14.18
C GLU A 40 -2.00 -11.32 12.64
N ILE A 41 -0.93 -11.14 11.86
CA ILE A 41 -0.99 -11.32 10.40
C ILE A 41 -1.37 -12.75 10.04
N LYS A 42 -0.75 -13.77 10.65
CA LYS A 42 -1.09 -15.17 10.38
C LYS A 42 -2.55 -15.47 10.66
N LYS A 43 -3.07 -15.02 11.81
CA LYS A 43 -4.48 -15.17 12.17
C LYS A 43 -5.38 -14.50 11.13
N ALA A 44 -5.05 -13.27 10.73
CA ALA A 44 -5.81 -12.51 9.74
C ALA A 44 -5.78 -13.16 8.35
N LEU A 45 -4.65 -13.75 7.92
CA LEU A 45 -4.55 -14.51 6.68
C LEU A 45 -5.31 -15.84 6.73
N GLY A 46 -5.46 -16.41 7.92
CA GLY A 46 -6.30 -17.59 8.17
C GLY A 46 -7.81 -17.30 8.19
N LYS A 47 -8.20 -16.04 8.43
CA LYS A 47 -9.60 -15.59 8.45
C LYS A 47 -9.70 -14.16 7.86
N PRO A 48 -9.38 -13.98 6.58
CA PRO A 48 -9.38 -12.66 5.97
C PRO A 48 -10.81 -12.14 5.78
N VAL A 49 -10.96 -10.83 5.86
CA VAL A 49 -12.26 -10.16 5.70
C VAL A 49 -12.78 -10.32 4.27
N GLY A 50 -13.96 -10.91 4.14
CA GLY A 50 -14.64 -11.06 2.85
C GLY A 50 -13.99 -12.02 1.85
N LEU A 51 -13.09 -12.89 2.33
CA LEU A 51 -12.41 -13.91 1.53
C LEU A 51 -12.26 -15.23 2.30
N ASP A 52 -12.01 -16.32 1.58
CA ASP A 52 -11.50 -17.55 2.15
C ASP A 52 -10.06 -17.39 2.67
N PRO A 53 -9.59 -18.29 3.58
CA PRO A 53 -8.19 -18.31 4.01
C PRO A 53 -7.21 -18.28 2.85
N LEU A 54 -6.09 -17.52 2.96
CA LEU A 54 -5.09 -17.35 1.90
C LEU A 54 -4.69 -18.71 1.27
N ARG A 55 -4.49 -19.71 2.11
CA ARG A 55 -4.08 -21.07 1.66
C ARG A 55 -5.10 -21.76 0.76
N LYS A 56 -6.36 -21.33 0.75
CA LYS A 56 -7.41 -21.82 -0.16
C LYS A 56 -7.55 -20.99 -1.43
N LEU A 57 -7.05 -19.75 -1.41
CA LEU A 57 -7.15 -18.83 -2.54
C LEU A 57 -6.08 -19.05 -3.60
N VAL A 58 -4.93 -19.60 -3.23
CA VAL A 58 -3.79 -19.80 -4.13
C VAL A 58 -3.58 -21.28 -4.45
N LYS A 59 -2.94 -21.54 -5.58
CA LYS A 59 -2.55 -22.87 -6.04
C LYS A 59 -1.03 -22.95 -6.18
N ALA A 60 -0.44 -24.11 -5.99
CA ALA A 60 1.02 -24.32 -6.03
C ALA A 60 1.71 -23.80 -7.32
N ARG A 61 0.99 -23.78 -8.45
CA ARG A 61 1.50 -23.31 -9.75
C ARG A 61 1.29 -21.82 -10.00
N ASP A 62 0.57 -21.12 -9.13
CA ASP A 62 0.24 -19.71 -9.35
C ASP A 62 1.50 -18.85 -9.30
N ARG A 63 1.59 -17.90 -10.20
CA ARG A 63 2.56 -16.81 -10.15
C ARG A 63 1.97 -15.73 -9.27
N VAL A 64 2.58 -15.53 -8.10
CA VAL A 64 2.11 -14.58 -7.10
C VAL A 64 2.95 -13.32 -7.17
N VAL A 65 2.30 -12.17 -7.18
CA VAL A 65 2.98 -10.87 -7.06
C VAL A 65 2.50 -10.16 -5.79
N ILE A 66 3.46 -9.85 -4.93
CA ILE A 66 3.25 -8.99 -3.76
C ILE A 66 3.63 -7.56 -4.18
N VAL A 67 2.66 -6.66 -4.17
CA VAL A 67 2.89 -5.24 -4.46
C VAL A 67 3.04 -4.50 -3.15
N GLY A 68 4.24 -4.03 -2.85
CA GLY A 68 4.55 -3.31 -1.62
C GLY A 68 4.93 -1.85 -1.87
N ASP A 69 4.81 -0.99 -0.86
CA ASP A 69 5.19 0.41 -0.95
C ASP A 69 6.70 0.64 -0.79
N ASP A 70 7.14 1.84 -1.17
CA ASP A 70 8.54 2.26 -1.13
C ASP A 70 8.97 2.81 0.25
N ASN A 71 10.23 3.28 0.33
CA ASN A 71 10.81 3.84 1.55
C ASN A 71 10.20 5.18 2.00
N THR A 72 9.31 5.80 1.21
CA THR A 72 8.59 7.01 1.59
C THR A 72 7.37 6.73 2.48
N ARG A 73 7.04 5.46 2.69
CA ARG A 73 5.92 5.02 3.53
C ARG A 73 6.42 4.25 4.75
N PRO A 74 5.77 4.41 5.93
CA PRO A 74 6.20 3.77 7.16
C PRO A 74 5.82 2.28 7.26
N THR A 75 5.13 1.71 6.27
CA THR A 75 4.72 0.29 6.30
C THR A 75 5.92 -0.63 6.56
N PRO A 76 5.89 -1.49 7.60
CA PRO A 76 7.00 -2.36 7.95
C PRO A 76 7.05 -3.61 7.06
N GLN A 77 7.50 -3.45 5.81
CA GLN A 77 7.54 -4.52 4.81
C GLN A 77 8.39 -5.72 5.27
N SER A 78 9.51 -5.47 5.97
CA SER A 78 10.40 -6.51 6.51
C SER A 78 9.77 -7.39 7.59
N LEU A 79 8.65 -6.95 8.16
CA LEU A 79 7.86 -7.75 9.11
C LEU A 79 6.75 -8.52 8.40
N ILE A 80 6.09 -7.90 7.41
CA ILE A 80 4.87 -8.41 6.78
C ILE A 80 5.19 -9.43 5.69
N VAL A 81 6.12 -9.09 4.79
CA VAL A 81 6.40 -9.90 3.60
C VAL A 81 6.93 -11.30 3.94
N PRO A 82 7.84 -11.50 4.93
CA PRO A 82 8.26 -12.84 5.33
C PRO A 82 7.09 -13.73 5.74
N VAL A 83 6.13 -13.20 6.51
CA VAL A 83 4.94 -13.96 6.93
C VAL A 83 4.09 -14.36 5.73
N LEU A 84 3.93 -13.46 4.74
CA LEU A 84 3.23 -13.77 3.49
C LEU A 84 3.93 -14.87 2.71
N LEU A 85 5.27 -14.82 2.59
CA LEU A 85 6.06 -15.85 1.92
C LEU A 85 5.85 -17.21 2.58
N ASP A 86 5.91 -17.27 3.92
CA ASP A 86 5.72 -18.51 4.68
C ASP A 86 4.31 -19.08 4.51
N GLU A 87 3.27 -18.23 4.51
CA GLU A 87 1.89 -18.66 4.30
C GLU A 87 1.64 -19.12 2.85
N LEU A 88 2.27 -18.50 1.87
CA LEU A 88 2.23 -18.92 0.46
C LEU A 88 2.97 -20.25 0.27
N ASN A 89 4.14 -20.41 0.87
CA ASN A 89 4.87 -21.70 0.84
C ASN A 89 4.06 -22.82 1.52
N ALA A 90 3.41 -22.52 2.65
CA ALA A 90 2.54 -23.50 3.32
C ALA A 90 1.31 -23.88 2.47
N ALA A 91 0.92 -23.03 1.50
CA ALA A 91 -0.10 -23.34 0.50
C ALA A 91 0.46 -24.08 -0.73
N GLY A 92 1.78 -24.33 -0.76
CA GLY A 92 2.45 -25.03 -1.85
C GLY A 92 3.06 -24.14 -2.93
N VAL A 93 2.94 -22.81 -2.85
CA VAL A 93 3.54 -21.87 -3.81
C VAL A 93 5.02 -21.70 -3.48
N PRO A 94 5.97 -22.13 -4.33
CA PRO A 94 7.40 -22.00 -4.06
C PRO A 94 7.88 -20.54 -4.23
N ASP A 95 8.96 -20.14 -3.54
CA ASP A 95 9.53 -18.79 -3.62
C ASP A 95 9.87 -18.37 -5.07
N GLY A 96 10.26 -19.32 -5.94
CA GLY A 96 10.52 -19.06 -7.36
C GLY A 96 9.30 -18.60 -8.17
N ASN A 97 8.10 -18.83 -7.68
CA ASN A 97 6.85 -18.37 -8.28
C ASN A 97 6.35 -17.05 -7.65
N ILE A 98 7.08 -16.49 -6.68
CA ILE A 98 6.69 -15.27 -5.99
C ILE A 98 7.64 -14.13 -6.38
N LYS A 99 7.09 -12.96 -6.68
CA LYS A 99 7.85 -11.72 -6.90
C LYS A 99 7.30 -10.61 -6.02
N VAL A 100 8.17 -9.68 -5.64
CA VAL A 100 7.76 -8.41 -5.04
C VAL A 100 7.93 -7.30 -6.07
N VAL A 101 6.90 -6.48 -6.26
CA VAL A 101 6.96 -5.26 -7.07
C VAL A 101 6.80 -4.05 -6.15
N ILE A 102 7.78 -3.16 -6.16
CA ILE A 102 7.74 -1.93 -5.38
C ILE A 102 6.87 -0.90 -6.11
N ALA A 103 5.79 -0.46 -5.49
CA ALA A 103 4.86 0.54 -6.02
C ALA A 103 5.43 1.95 -5.89
N LEU A 104 6.25 2.35 -6.84
CA LEU A 104 6.91 3.67 -6.87
C LEU A 104 6.02 4.79 -7.41
N GLY A 105 4.98 4.46 -8.20
CA GLY A 105 4.32 5.47 -9.02
C GLY A 105 5.34 6.18 -9.90
N THR A 106 5.56 7.48 -9.65
CA THR A 106 6.59 8.29 -10.33
C THR A 106 7.80 8.59 -9.46
N HIS A 107 7.94 7.96 -8.29
CA HIS A 107 9.11 8.12 -7.44
C HIS A 107 10.35 7.50 -8.10
N ARG A 108 11.54 7.92 -7.64
CA ARG A 108 12.79 7.30 -8.08
C ARG A 108 12.89 5.84 -7.65
N LYS A 109 13.64 5.07 -8.39
CA LYS A 109 13.98 3.70 -8.01
C LYS A 109 14.71 3.65 -6.68
N MET A 110 14.41 2.67 -5.87
CA MET A 110 15.16 2.35 -4.65
C MET A 110 16.46 1.63 -5.02
N SER A 111 17.54 2.00 -4.36
CA SER A 111 18.81 1.27 -4.43
C SER A 111 18.69 -0.08 -3.72
N GLU A 112 19.61 -1.00 -4.01
CA GLU A 112 19.66 -2.32 -3.34
C GLU A 112 19.73 -2.19 -1.81
N LYS A 113 20.51 -1.23 -1.32
CA LYS A 113 20.63 -0.94 0.11
C LYS A 113 19.28 -0.54 0.70
N GLU A 114 18.55 0.38 0.06
CA GLU A 114 17.22 0.82 0.51
C GLU A 114 16.19 -0.32 0.45
N ILE A 115 16.28 -1.19 -0.56
CA ILE A 115 15.43 -2.38 -0.66
C ILE A 115 15.68 -3.32 0.51
N LYS A 116 16.93 -3.61 0.85
CA LYS A 116 17.31 -4.45 1.99
C LYS A 116 16.85 -3.84 3.33
N GLU A 117 17.01 -2.53 3.49
CA GLU A 117 16.52 -1.81 4.68
C GLU A 117 14.99 -1.88 4.80
N LYS A 118 14.25 -1.72 3.70
CA LYS A 118 12.78 -1.68 3.69
C LYS A 118 12.14 -3.07 3.78
N TYR A 119 12.62 -4.04 3.01
CA TYR A 119 12.03 -5.37 2.87
C TYR A 119 12.73 -6.44 3.72
N GLY A 120 13.94 -6.17 4.19
CA GLY A 120 14.75 -7.09 4.96
C GLY A 120 15.62 -8.02 4.11
N GLU A 121 16.76 -8.45 4.66
CA GLU A 121 17.70 -9.38 4.01
C GLU A 121 17.04 -10.73 3.70
N GLU A 122 16.10 -11.18 4.54
CA GLU A 122 15.38 -12.44 4.35
C GLU A 122 14.59 -12.44 3.04
N VAL A 123 13.75 -11.43 2.82
CA VAL A 123 12.95 -11.30 1.60
C VAL A 123 13.84 -11.12 0.38
N PHE A 124 14.90 -10.31 0.51
CA PHE A 124 15.85 -10.06 -0.57
C PHE A 124 16.55 -11.33 -1.07
N LYS A 125 16.81 -12.29 -0.18
CA LYS A 125 17.43 -13.58 -0.52
C LYS A 125 16.43 -14.59 -1.09
N ARG A 126 15.15 -14.51 -0.72
CA ARG A 126 14.13 -15.52 -1.08
C ARG A 126 13.50 -15.27 -2.43
N VAL A 127 13.16 -14.01 -2.74
CA VAL A 127 12.36 -13.69 -3.92
C VAL A 127 12.91 -12.49 -4.69
N ALA A 128 12.61 -12.42 -5.98
CA ALA A 128 12.96 -11.27 -6.80
C ALA A 128 12.16 -10.04 -6.36
N ILE A 129 12.86 -8.92 -6.10
CA ILE A 129 12.25 -7.62 -5.77
C ILE A 129 12.51 -6.66 -6.93
N ILE A 130 11.47 -6.12 -7.53
CA ILE A 130 11.51 -5.32 -8.74
C ILE A 130 11.02 -3.90 -8.44
N ASN A 131 11.82 -2.90 -8.75
CA ASN A 131 11.36 -1.51 -8.80
C ASN A 131 10.36 -1.35 -9.97
N HIS A 132 9.16 -0.85 -9.70
CA HIS A 132 8.27 -0.43 -10.78
C HIS A 132 8.93 0.65 -11.64
N ASP A 133 8.79 0.55 -12.96
CA ASP A 133 9.28 1.53 -13.91
C ASP A 133 8.12 2.10 -14.72
N CYS A 134 7.73 3.34 -14.40
CA CYS A 134 6.59 4.02 -15.01
C CYS A 134 6.88 4.61 -16.41
N LYS A 135 8.16 4.58 -16.86
CA LYS A 135 8.60 5.25 -18.09
C LYS A 135 8.86 4.31 -19.26
N HIS A 136 9.09 3.04 -18.99
CA HIS A 136 9.44 2.05 -20.00
C HIS A 136 8.20 1.27 -20.48
N PRO A 137 7.66 1.59 -21.70
CA PRO A 137 6.42 0.98 -22.21
C PRO A 137 6.44 -0.54 -22.29
N GLU A 138 7.61 -1.15 -22.52
CA GLU A 138 7.80 -2.60 -22.57
C GLU A 138 7.53 -3.32 -21.25
N ASN A 139 7.58 -2.58 -20.13
CA ASN A 139 7.28 -3.07 -18.80
C ASN A 139 5.82 -2.83 -18.36
N LEU A 140 4.99 -2.33 -19.27
CA LEU A 140 3.64 -1.91 -19.02
C LEU A 140 2.64 -2.61 -19.95
N VAL A 141 1.43 -2.83 -19.45
CA VAL A 141 0.29 -3.36 -20.22
C VAL A 141 -0.80 -2.31 -20.23
N ASP A 142 -1.33 -2.00 -21.41
CA ASP A 142 -2.50 -1.15 -21.56
C ASP A 142 -3.75 -1.96 -21.21
N ILE A 143 -4.46 -1.53 -20.20
CA ILE A 143 -5.72 -2.14 -19.76
C ILE A 143 -6.94 -1.29 -20.10
N GLY A 144 -6.78 -0.33 -21.01
CA GLY A 144 -7.84 0.53 -21.53
C GLY A 144 -8.04 1.80 -20.69
N MET A 145 -9.26 2.33 -20.74
CA MET A 145 -9.61 3.59 -20.07
C MET A 145 -10.29 3.32 -18.73
N ALA A 146 -9.89 4.06 -17.70
CA ALA A 146 -10.72 4.25 -16.52
C ALA A 146 -11.79 5.32 -16.82
N GLU A 147 -12.74 5.46 -15.88
CA GLU A 147 -13.76 6.51 -15.97
C GLU A 147 -13.11 7.89 -16.07
N ILE A 148 -13.89 8.85 -16.58
CA ILE A 148 -13.44 10.22 -16.84
C ILE A 148 -12.20 10.33 -17.75
N GLY A 149 -12.01 9.32 -18.62
CA GLY A 149 -11.03 9.39 -19.71
C GLY A 149 -9.57 9.24 -19.28
N ILE A 150 -9.28 8.57 -18.16
CA ILE A 150 -7.91 8.29 -17.75
C ILE A 150 -7.40 7.02 -18.47
N PRO A 151 -6.40 7.10 -19.36
CA PRO A 151 -5.77 5.90 -19.91
C PRO A 151 -5.00 5.17 -18.82
N VAL A 152 -5.08 3.84 -18.79
CA VAL A 152 -4.48 3.05 -17.73
C VAL A 152 -3.50 2.04 -18.31
N ARG A 153 -2.23 2.21 -17.96
CA ARG A 153 -1.18 1.23 -18.18
C ARG A 153 -0.61 0.81 -16.85
N VAL A 154 -0.56 -0.50 -16.60
CA VAL A 154 -0.08 -1.07 -15.34
C VAL A 154 1.16 -1.92 -15.58
N ASN A 155 1.92 -2.12 -14.51
CA ASN A 155 3.10 -2.97 -14.50
C ASN A 155 2.77 -4.38 -15.04
N LYS A 156 3.59 -4.86 -15.98
CA LYS A 156 3.39 -6.13 -16.69
C LYS A 156 3.48 -7.35 -15.75
N GLU A 157 4.39 -7.32 -14.77
CA GLU A 157 4.50 -8.41 -13.79
C GLU A 157 3.23 -8.53 -12.95
N VAL A 158 2.65 -7.38 -12.55
CA VAL A 158 1.41 -7.34 -11.76
C VAL A 158 0.24 -7.84 -12.60
N TYR A 159 0.07 -7.34 -13.83
CA TYR A 159 -1.06 -7.71 -14.67
C TYR A 159 -1.06 -9.19 -15.08
N ASN A 160 0.13 -9.77 -15.32
CA ASN A 160 0.28 -11.15 -15.76
C ASN A 160 0.32 -12.15 -14.59
N ALA A 161 0.23 -11.71 -13.34
CA ALA A 161 0.18 -12.59 -12.17
C ALA A 161 -1.16 -13.33 -12.06
N ASP A 162 -1.13 -14.55 -11.56
CA ASP A 162 -2.33 -15.33 -11.29
C ASP A 162 -2.99 -14.88 -9.97
N PHE A 163 -2.17 -14.36 -9.01
CA PHE A 163 -2.64 -13.83 -7.74
C PHE A 163 -1.83 -12.61 -7.30
N VAL A 164 -2.50 -11.48 -7.07
CA VAL A 164 -1.87 -10.21 -6.64
C VAL A 164 -2.27 -9.88 -5.21
N ILE A 165 -1.28 -9.63 -4.36
CA ILE A 165 -1.43 -9.18 -2.97
C ILE A 165 -0.89 -7.75 -2.84
N GLY A 166 -1.69 -6.84 -2.30
CA GLY A 166 -1.26 -5.46 -2.01
C GLY A 166 -0.85 -5.29 -0.55
N VAL A 167 0.35 -4.80 -0.28
CA VAL A 167 0.86 -4.53 1.08
C VAL A 167 1.15 -3.04 1.24
N GLY A 168 0.49 -2.38 2.18
CA GLY A 168 0.64 -0.94 2.41
C GLY A 168 0.03 -0.50 3.74
N ASN A 169 -0.17 0.80 3.93
CA ASN A 169 -0.81 1.33 5.13
C ASN A 169 -2.03 2.18 4.81
N ILE A 170 -2.95 2.22 5.76
CA ILE A 170 -4.14 3.07 5.71
C ILE A 170 -3.82 4.37 6.43
N VAL A 171 -3.95 5.49 5.71
CA VAL A 171 -3.68 6.85 6.20
C VAL A 171 -4.53 7.85 5.42
N PRO A 172 -5.01 8.94 6.03
CA PRO A 172 -5.70 9.99 5.29
C PRO A 172 -4.88 10.50 4.10
N HIS A 173 -5.52 10.72 2.95
CA HIS A 173 -4.84 11.14 1.73
C HIS A 173 -5.62 12.26 1.02
N PRO A 174 -4.98 13.39 0.66
CA PRO A 174 -5.68 14.56 0.12
C PRO A 174 -6.42 14.32 -1.19
N LEU A 175 -5.91 13.47 -2.07
CA LEU A 175 -6.47 13.25 -3.40
C LEU A 175 -7.29 11.97 -3.55
N ALA A 176 -7.10 10.97 -2.68
CA ALA A 176 -7.76 9.67 -2.77
C ALA A 176 -8.71 9.39 -1.60
N GLY A 177 -8.86 10.35 -0.68
CA GLY A 177 -9.54 10.16 0.59
C GLY A 177 -8.62 9.47 1.61
N TRP A 178 -8.19 8.26 1.29
CA TRP A 178 -7.30 7.44 2.10
C TRP A 178 -6.22 6.76 1.25
N GLY A 179 -5.04 6.52 1.83
CA GLY A 179 -4.05 5.56 1.35
C GLY A 179 -4.51 4.13 1.62
N GLY A 180 -3.78 3.15 1.11
CA GLY A 180 -4.14 1.74 1.25
C GLY A 180 -5.17 1.23 0.23
N GLY A 181 -5.60 -0.03 0.37
CA GLY A 181 -6.49 -0.69 -0.57
C GLY A 181 -5.92 -0.73 -1.99
N GLY A 182 -6.79 -0.58 -2.97
CA GLY A 182 -6.41 -0.57 -4.40
C GLY A 182 -5.42 0.50 -4.82
N LYS A 183 -5.14 1.50 -3.93
CA LYS A 183 -4.20 2.58 -4.24
C LYS A 183 -2.76 2.09 -4.49
N ILE A 184 -2.39 0.95 -3.93
CA ILE A 184 -1.08 0.32 -4.18
C ILE A 184 -0.91 -0.06 -5.67
N ILE A 185 -2.01 -0.34 -6.36
CA ILE A 185 -2.05 -0.64 -7.79
C ILE A 185 -2.24 0.64 -8.61
N PHE A 186 -3.31 1.38 -8.32
CA PHE A 186 -3.66 2.60 -9.05
C PHE A 186 -3.60 3.83 -8.14
N PRO A 187 -2.60 4.70 -8.36
CA PRO A 187 -1.61 4.71 -9.43
C PRO A 187 -0.24 4.11 -9.09
N GLY A 188 -0.09 3.33 -8.00
CA GLY A 188 1.20 2.89 -7.44
C GLY A 188 2.10 2.11 -8.40
N VAL A 189 1.52 1.34 -9.33
CA VAL A 189 2.26 0.58 -10.36
C VAL A 189 1.79 0.91 -11.77
N CYS A 190 1.37 2.16 -11.99
CA CYS A 190 0.93 2.66 -13.28
C CYS A 190 2.00 3.52 -13.98
N ASP A 191 1.82 3.76 -15.29
CA ASP A 191 2.69 4.64 -16.06
C ASP A 191 2.56 6.12 -15.65
N GLU A 192 3.55 6.92 -16.03
CA GLU A 192 3.63 8.33 -15.67
C GLU A 192 2.39 9.13 -16.12
N LYS A 193 1.84 8.82 -17.31
CA LYS A 193 0.65 9.48 -17.84
C LYS A 193 -0.59 9.15 -17.01
N THR A 194 -0.78 7.89 -16.63
CA THR A 194 -1.87 7.46 -15.75
C THR A 194 -1.79 8.17 -14.40
N VAL A 195 -0.58 8.23 -13.79
CA VAL A 195 -0.35 8.93 -12.51
C VAL A 195 -0.71 10.42 -12.64
N ALA A 196 -0.18 11.10 -13.66
CA ALA A 196 -0.41 12.52 -13.88
C ALA A 196 -1.91 12.84 -14.09
N MET A 197 -2.60 12.06 -14.91
CA MET A 197 -4.03 12.24 -15.17
C MET A 197 -4.88 11.99 -13.92
N THR A 198 -4.53 10.98 -13.10
CA THR A 198 -5.22 10.71 -11.84
C THR A 198 -5.11 11.89 -10.88
N HIS A 199 -3.91 12.45 -10.73
CA HIS A 199 -3.68 13.62 -9.88
C HIS A 199 -4.38 14.87 -10.43
N PHE A 200 -4.34 15.09 -11.75
CA PHE A 200 -5.03 16.20 -12.39
C PHE A 200 -6.53 16.15 -12.15
N VAL A 201 -7.16 15.00 -12.36
CA VAL A 201 -8.60 14.84 -12.12
C VAL A 201 -8.95 15.06 -10.64
N ALA A 202 -8.20 14.41 -9.73
CA ALA A 202 -8.42 14.58 -8.29
C ALA A 202 -8.25 16.05 -7.85
N SER A 203 -7.32 16.78 -8.49
CA SER A 203 -7.09 18.20 -8.19
C SER A 203 -8.25 19.11 -8.60
N LYS A 204 -9.17 18.67 -9.45
CA LYS A 204 -10.38 19.43 -9.84
C LYS A 204 -11.48 19.37 -8.80
N VAL A 205 -11.46 18.39 -7.89
CA VAL A 205 -12.48 18.30 -6.84
C VAL A 205 -12.24 19.39 -5.80
N ARG A 206 -13.25 20.23 -5.60
CA ARG A 206 -13.21 21.34 -4.63
C ARG A 206 -14.47 21.36 -3.76
N PRO A 207 -14.40 21.72 -2.49
CA PRO A 207 -13.18 21.83 -1.69
C PRO A 207 -12.52 20.45 -1.44
N LEU A 208 -11.23 20.41 -1.07
CA LEU A 208 -10.50 19.15 -0.78
C LEU A 208 -11.12 18.32 0.34
N SER A 209 -11.91 18.94 1.23
CA SER A 209 -12.70 18.24 2.27
C SER A 209 -13.73 17.25 1.70
N LYS A 210 -14.04 17.30 0.42
CA LYS A 210 -14.85 16.28 -0.28
C LYS A 210 -14.07 15.02 -0.58
N LEU A 211 -12.74 15.03 -0.51
CA LEU A 211 -11.87 13.88 -0.74
C LEU A 211 -11.20 13.41 0.54
N MET A 212 -10.40 14.27 1.16
CA MET A 212 -9.55 13.90 2.32
C MET A 212 -10.37 13.29 3.46
N GLY A 213 -10.01 12.09 3.90
CA GLY A 213 -10.71 11.36 4.96
C GLY A 213 -12.09 10.83 4.57
N ARG A 214 -12.48 10.88 3.29
CA ARG A 214 -13.75 10.33 2.80
C ARG A 214 -13.54 8.97 2.16
N LEU A 215 -14.27 7.96 2.65
CA LEU A 215 -14.32 6.62 2.03
C LEU A 215 -15.09 6.64 0.72
N ASP A 216 -16.27 7.27 0.72
CA ASP A 216 -17.10 7.36 -0.46
C ASP A 216 -16.76 8.62 -1.25
N ASN A 217 -15.89 8.45 -2.24
CA ASN A 217 -15.56 9.48 -3.21
C ASN A 217 -15.29 8.85 -4.59
N GLU A 218 -15.44 9.65 -5.63
CA GLU A 218 -15.32 9.20 -7.02
C GLU A 218 -13.92 8.63 -7.34
N ILE A 219 -12.86 9.28 -6.83
CA ILE A 219 -11.48 8.83 -7.06
C ILE A 219 -11.26 7.46 -6.44
N ARG A 220 -11.79 7.21 -5.23
CA ARG A 220 -11.68 5.89 -4.58
C ARG A 220 -12.39 4.81 -5.40
N ARG A 221 -13.58 5.11 -5.93
CA ARG A 221 -14.29 4.14 -6.80
C ARG A 221 -13.52 3.78 -8.05
N ILE A 222 -12.84 4.76 -8.68
CA ILE A 222 -11.95 4.52 -9.83
C ILE A 222 -10.76 3.63 -9.40
N ILE A 223 -10.10 3.97 -8.29
CA ILE A 223 -8.98 3.20 -7.73
C ILE A 223 -9.38 1.73 -7.57
N ASP A 224 -10.49 1.46 -6.92
CA ASP A 224 -10.93 0.11 -6.60
C ASP A 224 -11.27 -0.71 -7.86
N ARG A 225 -11.92 -0.08 -8.86
CA ARG A 225 -12.23 -0.74 -10.14
C ARG A 225 -10.98 -1.06 -10.96
N VAL A 226 -10.07 -0.10 -11.07
CA VAL A 226 -8.82 -0.32 -11.79
C VAL A 226 -7.96 -1.37 -11.11
N ALA A 227 -7.85 -1.33 -9.78
CA ALA A 227 -7.11 -2.34 -9.03
C ALA A 227 -7.68 -3.75 -9.20
N ALA A 228 -9.01 -3.90 -9.19
CA ALA A 228 -9.66 -5.17 -9.47
C ALA A 228 -9.38 -5.65 -10.89
N LYS A 229 -9.45 -4.76 -11.89
CA LYS A 229 -9.14 -5.07 -13.30
C LYS A 229 -7.67 -5.48 -13.50
N ALA A 230 -6.76 -4.90 -12.72
CA ALA A 230 -5.34 -5.24 -12.71
C ALA A 230 -5.01 -6.52 -11.90
N GLY A 231 -6.02 -7.19 -11.33
CA GLY A 231 -5.85 -8.49 -10.69
C GLY A 231 -5.62 -8.47 -9.18
N LEU A 232 -5.76 -7.34 -8.48
CA LEU A 232 -5.65 -7.29 -7.02
C LEU A 232 -6.71 -8.17 -6.35
N LYS A 233 -6.26 -9.19 -5.60
CA LYS A 233 -7.13 -10.19 -4.95
C LYS A 233 -7.22 -10.01 -3.44
N LEU A 234 -6.13 -9.66 -2.79
CA LEU A 234 -6.01 -9.56 -1.34
C LEU A 234 -5.18 -8.35 -0.96
N ILE A 235 -5.52 -7.71 0.15
CA ILE A 235 -4.67 -6.69 0.77
C ILE A 235 -4.23 -7.12 2.18
N VAL A 236 -3.04 -6.67 2.54
CA VAL A 236 -2.53 -6.64 3.92
C VAL A 236 -2.16 -5.21 4.21
N ASN A 237 -3.06 -4.48 4.83
CA ASN A 237 -2.81 -3.09 5.17
C ASN A 237 -2.61 -2.92 6.68
N THR A 238 -1.65 -2.11 7.06
CA THR A 238 -1.43 -1.69 8.44
C THR A 238 -2.18 -0.40 8.74
N VAL A 239 -2.61 -0.27 9.99
CA VAL A 239 -2.96 1.01 10.61
C VAL A 239 -1.90 1.26 11.68
N LEU A 240 -1.21 2.39 11.60
CA LEU A 240 -0.11 2.74 12.50
C LEU A 240 -0.58 3.78 13.52
N ASN A 241 -0.10 3.64 14.75
CA ASN A 241 -0.32 4.62 15.81
C ASN A 241 0.62 5.83 15.68
N GLN A 242 0.64 6.71 16.67
CA GLN A 242 1.48 7.91 16.68
C GLN A 242 2.99 7.64 16.69
N GLU A 243 3.39 6.46 17.17
CA GLU A 243 4.79 6.01 17.25
C GLU A 243 5.21 5.19 16.03
N ASP A 244 4.42 5.22 14.93
CA ASP A 244 4.60 4.38 13.73
C ASP A 244 4.62 2.87 14.03
N LYS A 245 4.03 2.44 15.17
CA LYS A 245 3.83 1.04 15.51
C LYS A 245 2.48 0.54 14.99
N ILE A 246 2.41 -0.73 14.63
CA ILE A 246 1.19 -1.32 14.11
C ILE A 246 0.17 -1.45 15.24
N SER A 247 -0.98 -0.81 15.10
CA SER A 247 -2.13 -0.93 16.01
C SER A 247 -3.22 -1.86 15.46
N HIS A 248 -3.30 -2.03 14.14
CA HIS A 248 -4.28 -2.89 13.51
C HIS A 248 -3.81 -3.39 12.13
N PHE A 249 -4.34 -4.55 11.71
CA PHE A 249 -4.21 -5.08 10.36
C PHE A 249 -5.58 -5.17 9.69
N ALA A 250 -5.72 -4.60 8.50
CA ALA A 250 -6.84 -4.81 7.60
C ALA A 250 -6.42 -5.81 6.52
N VAL A 251 -6.84 -7.08 6.66
CA VAL A 251 -6.43 -8.18 5.78
C VAL A 251 -7.66 -8.81 5.14
N GLY A 252 -7.69 -8.90 3.82
CA GLY A 252 -8.80 -9.53 3.10
C GLY A 252 -9.09 -8.92 1.73
N HIS A 253 -10.38 -8.95 1.35
CA HIS A 253 -10.83 -8.39 0.09
C HIS A 253 -10.50 -6.89 -0.01
N PRO A 254 -9.93 -6.43 -1.15
CA PRO A 254 -9.38 -5.08 -1.27
C PRO A 254 -10.31 -3.93 -0.88
N ILE A 255 -11.63 -4.12 -1.02
CA ILE A 255 -12.61 -3.08 -0.67
C ILE A 255 -13.14 -3.26 0.76
N THR A 256 -13.54 -4.49 1.15
CA THR A 256 -14.16 -4.71 2.46
C THR A 256 -13.16 -4.59 3.59
N ALA A 257 -12.00 -5.25 3.49
CA ALA A 257 -10.95 -5.14 4.49
C ALA A 257 -10.40 -3.70 4.60
N PHE A 258 -10.27 -3.00 3.46
CA PHE A 258 -9.87 -1.59 3.47
C PHE A 258 -10.87 -0.71 4.25
N LYS A 259 -12.18 -0.91 4.04
CA LYS A 259 -13.23 -0.16 4.74
C LYS A 259 -13.23 -0.41 6.25
N GLU A 260 -12.91 -1.63 6.68
CA GLU A 260 -12.79 -1.96 8.10
C GLU A 260 -11.55 -1.32 8.76
N GLY A 261 -10.48 -1.11 7.98
CA GLY A 261 -9.25 -0.50 8.49
C GLY A 261 -9.29 1.04 8.54
N VAL A 262 -10.30 1.67 7.94
CA VAL A 262 -10.51 3.14 7.98
C VAL A 262 -11.34 3.53 9.17
#